data_07ecd303717b1acd99c221007b035a6d
#
_entry.id   07ecd303717b1acd99c221007b035a6d
#
_cell.length_a   1.000
_cell.length_b   1.000
_cell.length_c   1.000
_cell.angle_alpha   90.00
_cell.angle_beta   90.00
_cell.angle_gamma   90.00
#
_symmetry.space_group_name_H-M   'P 1'
#
loop_
_entity.id
_entity.type
_entity.pdbx_description
1 polymer ?
#
loop_
_entity_poly.entity_id
_entity_poly.type
_entity_poly.pdbx_seq_one_letter_code
_entity_poly.pdbx_strand_id
1 'polypeptide(L)'
;MGKEEIQESEPLRIYLNEIGEIPLLDETEEKELGRRISDGDESARARLEEGNLRLVVSIAKHYTGRGLPLMDLIQEGNIGLMHAAEKYDYTKDNRFSTYASWWIKEAITRAIDQQSREIRVPVHVAENIKRVQKAAKELQQEFGREAEPGEIAKKLGDRTEEEVKNILSYIRNPVSLETPVGEDGEDSLGDFVEDRSETTPEDAMDVLVRKEEVQELLETLNDREKEVISLRFGLGKDRTYTLEEIGESLGITRERCLLYTSPSPRDL
;
A
#
# COMPACT_ATOMS: atom_id res chain seq x y z
N MET A 1 28.54 12.69 1.67
CA MET A 1 27.12 13.05 1.50
C MET A 1 27.07 13.93 0.27
N GLY A 2 26.82 13.30 -0.90
CA GLY A 2 26.67 14.01 -2.16
C GLY A 2 25.39 14.85 -2.11
N LYS A 3 25.50 16.11 -2.50
CA LYS A 3 24.35 16.90 -2.92
C LYS A 3 23.84 16.18 -4.19
N GLU A 4 22.74 15.47 -4.10
CA GLU A 4 21.94 15.15 -5.27
C GLU A 4 21.58 16.51 -5.89
N GLU A 5 22.18 16.81 -7.02
CA GLU A 5 21.76 17.90 -7.89
C GLU A 5 20.31 17.60 -8.22
N ILE A 6 19.41 18.42 -7.67
CA ILE A 6 18.00 18.42 -8.04
C ILE A 6 18.03 18.71 -9.55
N GLN A 7 17.85 17.67 -10.39
CA GLN A 7 17.61 17.88 -11.80
C GLN A 7 16.31 18.69 -11.88
N GLU A 8 16.46 20.00 -12.01
CA GLU A 8 15.32 20.92 -12.17
C GLU A 8 14.66 20.55 -13.49
N SER A 9 13.52 19.86 -13.39
CA SER A 9 12.68 19.60 -14.56
C SER A 9 12.26 20.94 -15.16
N GLU A 10 12.14 21.01 -16.47
CA GLU A 10 11.74 22.24 -17.17
C GLU A 10 10.46 22.87 -16.58
N PRO A 11 9.41 22.09 -16.22
CA PRO A 11 8.22 22.61 -15.53
C PRO A 11 8.52 23.29 -14.18
N LEU A 12 9.43 22.73 -13.39
CA LEU A 12 9.81 23.33 -12.10
C LEU A 12 10.49 24.68 -12.30
N ARG A 13 11.35 24.79 -13.31
CA ARG A 13 12.05 26.07 -13.63
C ARG A 13 11.07 27.13 -14.08
N ILE A 14 10.09 26.80 -14.92
CA ILE A 14 9.04 27.72 -15.36
C ILE A 14 8.26 28.22 -14.15
N TYR A 15 7.76 27.31 -13.32
CA TYR A 15 7.03 27.64 -12.09
C TYR A 15 7.81 28.56 -11.16
N LEU A 16 9.10 28.26 -10.90
CA LEU A 16 9.94 29.09 -10.03
C LEU A 16 10.16 30.51 -10.58
N ASN A 17 10.26 30.66 -11.90
CA ASN A 17 10.35 31.96 -12.54
C ASN A 17 9.05 32.76 -12.39
N GLU A 18 7.90 32.14 -12.66
CA GLU A 18 6.58 32.79 -12.55
C GLU A 18 6.31 33.30 -11.13
N ILE A 19 6.53 32.47 -10.11
CA ILE A 19 6.34 32.89 -8.72
C ILE A 19 7.37 33.94 -8.26
N GLY A 20 8.52 34.01 -8.97
CA GLY A 20 9.59 34.99 -8.70
C GLY A 20 9.20 36.41 -9.10
N GLU A 21 8.32 36.57 -10.10
CA GLU A 21 7.82 37.86 -10.59
C GLU A 21 6.77 38.48 -9.66
N ILE A 22 6.15 37.67 -8.79
CA ILE A 22 5.09 38.12 -7.89
C ILE A 22 5.71 38.91 -6.72
N PRO A 23 5.33 40.17 -6.49
CA PRO A 23 5.86 40.95 -5.37
C PRO A 23 5.43 40.38 -4.02
N LEU A 24 6.36 40.43 -3.06
CA LEU A 24 6.10 40.01 -1.68
C LEU A 24 5.11 40.98 -1.00
N LEU A 25 4.24 40.41 -0.18
CA LEU A 25 3.26 41.16 0.62
C LEU A 25 3.91 41.73 1.88
N ASP A 26 3.56 42.94 2.22
CA ASP A 26 3.89 43.53 3.50
C ASP A 26 2.83 43.20 4.57
N GLU A 27 3.10 43.54 5.84
CA GLU A 27 2.18 43.24 6.95
C GLU A 27 0.84 43.98 6.84
N THR A 28 0.82 45.19 6.27
CA THR A 28 -0.37 46.02 6.11
C THR A 28 -1.24 45.45 4.98
N GLU A 29 -0.61 45.00 3.90
CA GLU A 29 -1.30 44.31 2.80
C GLU A 29 -1.88 42.96 3.26
N GLU A 30 -1.13 42.15 4.05
CA GLU A 30 -1.62 40.89 4.60
C GLU A 30 -2.89 41.10 5.45
N LYS A 31 -2.93 42.12 6.31
CA LYS A 31 -4.09 42.45 7.16
C LYS A 31 -5.29 42.94 6.33
N GLU A 32 -5.05 43.80 5.34
CA GLU A 32 -6.13 44.30 4.47
C GLU A 32 -6.69 43.17 3.58
N LEU A 33 -5.85 42.30 3.00
CA LEU A 33 -6.33 41.12 2.29
C LEU A 33 -7.11 40.18 3.20
N GLY A 34 -6.63 39.94 4.44
CA GLY A 34 -7.35 39.14 5.42
C GLY A 34 -8.74 39.69 5.76
N ARG A 35 -8.88 41.02 5.86
CA ARG A 35 -10.18 41.68 6.05
C ARG A 35 -11.11 41.42 4.85
N ARG A 36 -10.62 41.64 3.63
CA ARG A 36 -11.42 41.41 2.40
C ARG A 36 -11.80 39.95 2.22
N ILE A 37 -10.96 39.01 2.62
CA ILE A 37 -11.27 37.57 2.59
C ILE A 37 -12.44 37.25 3.56
N SER A 38 -12.45 37.86 4.76
CA SER A 38 -13.59 37.69 5.70
C SER A 38 -14.90 38.28 5.17
N ASP A 39 -14.84 39.28 4.27
CA ASP A 39 -15.97 39.83 3.54
C ASP A 39 -16.41 39.00 2.31
N GLY A 40 -15.69 37.89 2.03
CA GLY A 40 -15.97 36.94 0.93
C GLY A 40 -15.32 37.28 -0.41
N ASP A 41 -14.26 38.07 -0.41
CA ASP A 41 -13.55 38.45 -1.65
C ASP A 41 -12.53 37.38 -2.08
N GLU A 42 -12.90 36.60 -3.11
CA GLU A 42 -12.03 35.57 -3.70
C GLU A 42 -10.78 36.16 -4.37
N SER A 43 -10.83 37.37 -4.89
CA SER A 43 -9.68 38.00 -5.52
C SER A 43 -8.59 38.37 -4.51
N ALA A 44 -9.01 38.77 -3.30
CA ALA A 44 -8.11 39.02 -2.18
C ALA A 44 -7.46 37.71 -1.68
N ARG A 45 -8.21 36.61 -1.69
CA ARG A 45 -7.70 35.28 -1.35
C ARG A 45 -6.63 34.82 -2.34
N ALA A 46 -6.93 34.87 -3.64
CA ALA A 46 -5.95 34.54 -4.68
C ALA A 46 -4.66 35.35 -4.56
N ARG A 47 -4.79 36.67 -4.31
CA ARG A 47 -3.63 37.56 -4.12
C ARG A 47 -2.79 37.20 -2.89
N LEU A 48 -3.42 36.80 -1.77
CA LEU A 48 -2.72 36.36 -0.56
C LEU A 48 -1.99 35.04 -0.79
N GLU A 49 -2.61 34.11 -1.51
CA GLU A 49 -2.02 32.81 -1.88
C GLU A 49 -0.81 33.00 -2.80
N GLU A 50 -0.96 33.75 -3.91
CA GLU A 50 0.10 34.02 -4.89
C GLU A 50 1.33 34.68 -4.25
N GLY A 51 1.13 35.68 -3.39
CA GLY A 51 2.22 36.36 -2.70
C GLY A 51 3.02 35.49 -1.75
N ASN A 52 2.49 34.30 -1.37
CA ASN A 52 3.12 33.37 -0.43
C ASN A 52 3.61 32.05 -1.06
N LEU A 53 3.50 31.84 -2.38
CA LEU A 53 3.97 30.62 -3.06
C LEU A 53 5.47 30.37 -2.82
N ARG A 54 6.28 31.42 -2.73
CA ARG A 54 7.72 31.31 -2.42
C ARG A 54 7.99 30.73 -1.04
N LEU A 55 7.11 30.99 -0.05
CA LEU A 55 7.19 30.38 1.27
C LEU A 55 6.98 28.85 1.18
N VAL A 56 6.02 28.40 0.38
CA VAL A 56 5.78 26.96 0.18
C VAL A 56 7.04 26.28 -0.37
N VAL A 57 7.65 26.85 -1.41
CA VAL A 57 8.89 26.29 -2.00
C VAL A 57 10.00 26.20 -0.97
N SER A 58 10.18 27.24 -0.13
CA SER A 58 11.21 27.23 0.90
C SER A 58 11.02 26.13 1.93
N ILE A 59 9.76 25.83 2.29
CA ILE A 59 9.41 24.74 3.22
C ILE A 59 9.58 23.39 2.53
N ALA A 60 9.03 23.21 1.31
CA ALA A 60 9.06 21.95 0.56
C ALA A 60 10.49 21.44 0.33
N LYS A 61 11.45 22.32 0.08
CA LYS A 61 12.88 21.98 -0.07
C LYS A 61 13.47 21.17 1.12
N HIS A 62 12.94 21.34 2.33
CA HIS A 62 13.39 20.58 3.50
C HIS A 62 12.84 19.16 3.58
N TYR A 63 11.89 18.82 2.69
CA TYR A 63 11.23 17.52 2.66
C TYR A 63 11.63 16.67 1.44
N THR A 64 12.56 17.15 0.60
CA THR A 64 13.10 16.40 -0.53
C THR A 64 13.78 15.10 -0.10
N GLY A 65 13.80 14.09 -1.00
CA GLY A 65 14.40 12.78 -0.71
C GLY A 65 13.58 11.88 0.22
N ARG A 66 12.29 12.19 0.41
CA ARG A 66 11.38 11.40 1.27
C ARG A 66 10.35 10.58 0.49
N GLY A 67 10.62 10.28 -0.79
CA GLY A 67 9.76 9.44 -1.62
C GLY A 67 8.77 10.20 -2.51
N LEU A 68 8.73 11.55 -2.44
CA LEU A 68 7.96 12.38 -3.37
C LEU A 68 8.88 13.37 -4.11
N PRO A 69 8.62 13.64 -5.42
CA PRO A 69 9.30 14.68 -6.17
C PRO A 69 9.06 16.06 -5.57
N LEU A 70 10.02 16.99 -5.75
CA LEU A 70 9.90 18.37 -5.21
C LEU A 70 8.64 19.08 -5.73
N MET A 71 8.27 18.88 -7.00
CA MET A 71 7.08 19.52 -7.57
C MET A 71 5.80 19.08 -6.86
N ASP A 72 5.66 17.80 -6.55
CA ASP A 72 4.49 17.27 -5.83
C ASP A 72 4.45 17.79 -4.39
N LEU A 73 5.61 17.86 -3.71
CA LEU A 73 5.71 18.47 -2.38
C LEU A 73 5.27 19.94 -2.38
N ILE A 74 5.61 20.68 -3.44
CA ILE A 74 5.19 22.08 -3.62
C ILE A 74 3.68 22.14 -3.81
N GLN A 75 3.09 21.29 -4.67
CA GLN A 75 1.64 21.33 -4.92
C GLN A 75 0.83 20.94 -3.68
N GLU A 76 1.26 19.92 -2.96
CA GLU A 76 0.63 19.55 -1.68
C GLU A 76 0.78 20.67 -0.64
N GLY A 77 1.94 21.34 -0.62
CA GLY A 77 2.15 22.53 0.21
C GLY A 77 1.26 23.70 -0.19
N ASN A 78 1.00 23.91 -1.48
CA ASN A 78 0.08 24.94 -2.00
C ASN A 78 -1.35 24.65 -1.53
N ILE A 79 -1.80 23.39 -1.49
CA ILE A 79 -3.11 23.01 -0.92
C ILE A 79 -3.16 23.40 0.57
N GLY A 80 -2.08 23.16 1.32
CA GLY A 80 -1.96 23.61 2.70
C GLY A 80 -2.02 25.14 2.85
N LEU A 81 -1.37 25.89 1.92
CA LEU A 81 -1.41 27.35 1.87
C LEU A 81 -2.85 27.87 1.61
N MET A 82 -3.57 27.27 0.66
CA MET A 82 -4.97 27.60 0.39
C MET A 82 -5.87 27.40 1.62
N HIS A 83 -5.70 26.31 2.35
CA HIS A 83 -6.39 26.09 3.61
C HIS A 83 -6.04 27.12 4.68
N ALA A 84 -4.78 27.55 4.72
CA ALA A 84 -4.36 28.61 5.63
C ALA A 84 -5.02 29.95 5.29
N ALA A 85 -5.07 30.30 3.98
CA ALA A 85 -5.69 31.54 3.51
C ALA A 85 -7.20 31.61 3.83
N GLU A 86 -7.90 30.49 3.69
CA GLU A 86 -9.32 30.38 4.02
C GLU A 86 -9.63 30.58 5.51
N LYS A 87 -8.72 30.14 6.39
CA LYS A 87 -8.90 30.15 7.85
C LYS A 87 -8.12 31.26 8.56
N TYR A 88 -7.51 32.15 7.79
CA TYR A 88 -6.70 33.22 8.36
C TYR A 88 -7.54 34.26 9.09
N ASP A 89 -7.19 34.49 10.34
CA ASP A 89 -7.81 35.50 11.21
C ASP A 89 -6.88 36.71 11.34
N TYR A 90 -7.18 37.75 10.58
CA TYR A 90 -6.42 39.00 10.55
C TYR A 90 -6.48 39.82 11.85
N THR A 91 -7.44 39.49 12.76
CA THR A 91 -7.58 40.20 14.05
C THR A 91 -6.49 39.79 15.04
N LYS A 92 -5.83 38.66 14.81
CA LYS A 92 -4.70 38.20 15.61
C LYS A 92 -3.43 38.88 15.14
N ASP A 93 -2.60 39.32 16.09
CA ASP A 93 -1.33 40.02 15.82
C ASP A 93 -0.21 39.09 15.32
N ASN A 94 -0.55 38.08 14.52
CA ASN A 94 0.40 37.13 13.94
C ASN A 94 0.52 37.33 12.43
N ARG A 95 1.74 37.28 11.92
CA ARG A 95 2.00 37.27 10.48
C ARG A 95 1.35 36.06 9.82
N PHE A 96 0.79 36.24 8.62
CA PHE A 96 0.21 35.15 7.83
C PHE A 96 1.21 34.00 7.62
N SER A 97 2.47 34.32 7.31
CA SER A 97 3.53 33.34 7.11
C SER A 97 3.75 32.38 8.29
N THR A 98 3.60 32.89 9.55
CA THR A 98 3.72 32.07 10.75
C THR A 98 2.60 31.04 10.84
N TYR A 99 1.36 31.46 10.57
CA TYR A 99 0.19 30.61 10.56
C TYR A 99 0.20 29.61 9.40
N ALA A 100 0.49 30.09 8.17
CA ALA A 100 0.53 29.28 6.97
C ALA A 100 1.61 28.19 7.03
N SER A 101 2.76 28.48 7.61
CA SER A 101 3.87 27.51 7.74
C SER A 101 3.44 26.22 8.44
N TRP A 102 2.51 26.29 9.40
CA TRP A 102 2.00 25.10 10.07
C TRP A 102 1.15 24.24 9.13
N TRP A 103 0.22 24.87 8.40
CA TRP A 103 -0.66 24.18 7.44
C TRP A 103 0.13 23.57 6.26
N ILE A 104 1.11 24.32 5.76
CA ILE A 104 2.00 23.85 4.67
C ILE A 104 2.77 22.59 5.12
N LYS A 105 3.38 22.62 6.31
CA LYS A 105 4.11 21.48 6.86
C LYS A 105 3.20 20.27 7.09
N GLU A 106 2.01 20.49 7.61
CA GLU A 106 1.02 19.45 7.83
C GLU A 106 0.60 18.80 6.51
N ALA A 107 0.25 19.60 5.50
CA ALA A 107 -0.14 19.10 4.18
C ALA A 107 0.98 18.28 3.53
N ILE A 108 2.21 18.79 3.51
CA ILE A 108 3.38 18.10 2.96
C ILE A 108 3.64 16.78 3.71
N THR A 109 3.63 16.81 5.04
CA THR A 109 3.88 15.59 5.84
C THR A 109 2.81 14.53 5.61
N ARG A 110 1.55 14.96 5.54
CA ARG A 110 0.42 14.08 5.26
C ARG A 110 0.50 13.48 3.85
N ALA A 111 0.89 14.27 2.86
CA ALA A 111 1.11 13.78 1.50
C ALA A 111 2.22 12.73 1.44
N ILE A 112 3.36 12.97 2.10
CA ILE A 112 4.42 11.99 2.21
C ILE A 112 3.92 10.69 2.84
N ASP A 113 3.14 10.76 3.92
CA ASP A 113 2.62 9.56 4.60
C ASP A 113 1.64 8.75 3.74
N GLN A 114 0.94 9.42 2.81
CA GLN A 114 -0.09 8.79 1.99
C GLN A 114 0.41 8.33 0.61
N GLN A 115 1.42 8.99 0.04
CA GLN A 115 1.77 8.85 -1.38
C GLN A 115 3.24 8.44 -1.61
N SER A 116 4.12 8.49 -0.59
CA SER A 116 5.55 8.21 -0.77
C SER A 116 5.90 6.74 -1.05
N ARG A 117 4.94 5.82 -0.89
CA ARG A 117 5.15 4.38 -1.07
C ARG A 117 4.35 3.87 -2.26
N GLU A 118 4.96 3.01 -3.08
CA GLU A 118 4.27 2.33 -4.17
C GLU A 118 3.08 1.49 -3.69
N ILE A 119 3.27 0.76 -2.59
CA ILE A 119 2.18 0.07 -1.90
C ILE A 119 1.69 0.97 -0.77
N ARG A 120 0.50 1.57 -0.98
CA ARG A 120 -0.10 2.49 -0.02
C ARG A 120 -0.32 1.83 1.34
N VAL A 121 0.10 2.52 2.39
CA VAL A 121 -0.09 2.11 3.78
C VAL A 121 -1.02 3.10 4.50
N PRO A 122 -1.97 2.64 5.36
CA PRO A 122 -2.80 3.54 6.16
C PRO A 122 -1.96 4.42 7.10
N VAL A 123 -2.44 5.66 7.36
CA VAL A 123 -1.69 6.67 8.15
C VAL A 123 -1.28 6.15 9.53
N HIS A 124 -2.18 5.45 10.25
CA HIS A 124 -1.87 4.90 11.57
C HIS A 124 -0.76 3.84 11.54
N VAL A 125 -0.63 3.09 10.43
CA VAL A 125 0.47 2.13 10.24
C VAL A 125 1.77 2.87 9.91
N ALA A 126 1.70 3.92 9.07
CA ALA A 126 2.85 4.77 8.76
C ALA A 126 3.42 5.46 10.03
N GLU A 127 2.56 5.92 10.93
CA GLU A 127 2.97 6.47 12.23
C GLU A 127 3.67 5.41 13.11
N ASN A 128 3.13 4.19 13.15
CA ASN A 128 3.76 3.08 13.86
C ASN A 128 5.14 2.73 13.28
N ILE A 129 5.26 2.70 11.95
CA ILE A 129 6.54 2.50 11.27
C ILE A 129 7.55 3.58 11.68
N LYS A 130 7.16 4.86 11.68
CA LYS A 130 8.03 5.98 12.10
C LYS A 130 8.47 5.83 13.56
N ARG A 131 7.56 5.42 14.46
CA ARG A 131 7.89 5.19 15.88
C ARG A 131 8.91 4.06 16.05
N VAL A 132 8.70 2.93 15.37
CA VAL A 132 9.61 1.78 15.39
C VAL A 132 10.97 2.15 14.80
N GLN A 133 11.01 2.82 13.65
CA GLN A 133 12.26 3.27 13.02
C GLN A 133 13.05 4.25 13.91
N LYS A 134 12.35 5.17 14.57
CA LYS A 134 12.98 6.12 15.50
C LYS A 134 13.61 5.38 16.68
N ALA A 135 12.86 4.45 17.31
CA ALA A 135 13.37 3.65 18.42
C ALA A 135 14.57 2.77 18.00
N ALA A 136 14.48 2.14 16.82
CA ALA A 136 15.58 1.35 16.26
C ALA A 136 16.84 2.19 16.04
N LYS A 137 16.70 3.38 15.44
CA LYS A 137 17.82 4.29 15.19
C LYS A 137 18.47 4.78 16.49
N GLU A 138 17.69 5.09 17.51
CA GLU A 138 18.21 5.49 18.83
C GLU A 138 18.96 4.34 19.49
N LEU A 139 18.45 3.10 19.44
CA LEU A 139 19.14 1.92 19.96
C LEU A 139 20.43 1.61 19.18
N GLN A 140 20.39 1.77 17.85
CA GLN A 140 21.58 1.60 17.02
C GLN A 140 22.70 2.60 17.39
N GLN A 141 22.34 3.84 17.71
CA GLN A 141 23.31 4.84 18.19
C GLN A 141 23.85 4.49 19.57
N GLU A 142 23.03 3.90 20.43
CA GLU A 142 23.39 3.52 21.80
C GLU A 142 24.27 2.26 21.85
N PHE A 143 23.95 1.26 21.03
CA PHE A 143 24.62 -0.06 21.05
C PHE A 143 25.71 -0.21 19.97
N GLY A 144 25.77 0.67 18.98
CA GLY A 144 26.71 0.58 17.85
C GLY A 144 26.43 -0.59 16.87
N ARG A 145 25.28 -1.28 17.02
CA ARG A 145 24.79 -2.36 16.17
C ARG A 145 23.30 -2.20 15.87
N GLU A 146 22.80 -2.94 14.89
CA GLU A 146 21.35 -3.02 14.66
C GLU A 146 20.63 -3.60 15.90
N ALA A 147 19.50 -2.99 16.23
CA ALA A 147 18.68 -3.41 17.36
C ALA A 147 17.79 -4.59 16.98
N GLU A 148 17.71 -5.58 17.87
CA GLU A 148 16.77 -6.71 17.71
C GLU A 148 15.32 -6.27 17.95
N PRO A 149 14.33 -6.94 17.30
CA PRO A 149 12.91 -6.61 17.50
C PRO A 149 12.46 -6.62 18.95
N GLY A 150 13.01 -7.56 19.76
CA GLY A 150 12.73 -7.63 21.18
C GLY A 150 13.27 -6.45 22.00
N GLU A 151 14.40 -5.86 21.59
CA GLU A 151 14.99 -4.65 22.22
C GLU A 151 14.16 -3.42 21.89
N ILE A 152 13.70 -3.33 20.62
CA ILE A 152 12.81 -2.24 20.16
C ILE A 152 11.47 -2.31 20.90
N ALA A 153 10.89 -3.50 21.05
CA ALA A 153 9.65 -3.71 21.78
C ALA A 153 9.77 -3.27 23.25
N LYS A 154 10.87 -3.62 23.91
CA LYS A 154 11.15 -3.20 25.30
C LYS A 154 11.30 -1.68 25.43
N LYS A 155 11.93 -1.02 24.44
CA LYS A 155 12.10 0.44 24.45
C LYS A 155 10.79 1.17 24.23
N LEU A 156 9.91 0.64 23.38
CA LEU A 156 8.58 1.22 23.11
C LEU A 156 7.60 0.97 24.27
N GLY A 157 7.70 -0.19 24.95
CA GLY A 157 6.93 -0.52 26.14
C GLY A 157 5.44 -0.86 25.91
N ASP A 158 4.91 -0.53 24.73
CA ASP A 158 3.50 -0.70 24.34
C ASP A 158 3.27 -1.75 23.24
N ARG A 159 4.33 -2.50 22.86
CA ARG A 159 4.31 -3.44 21.73
C ARG A 159 4.96 -4.75 22.08
N THR A 160 4.45 -5.82 21.48
CA THR A 160 5.07 -7.15 21.54
C THR A 160 6.18 -7.28 20.48
N GLU A 161 7.07 -8.25 20.67
CA GLU A 161 8.13 -8.54 19.68
C GLU A 161 7.57 -8.93 18.32
N GLU A 162 6.45 -9.69 18.30
CA GLU A 162 5.78 -10.10 17.06
C GLU A 162 5.18 -8.92 16.32
N GLU A 163 4.56 -7.96 17.00
CA GLU A 163 4.04 -6.74 16.38
C GLU A 163 5.17 -5.91 15.77
N VAL A 164 6.31 -5.81 16.45
CA VAL A 164 7.49 -5.10 15.92
C VAL A 164 8.03 -5.82 14.68
N LYS A 165 8.13 -7.15 14.67
CA LYS A 165 8.54 -7.93 13.48
C LYS A 165 7.60 -7.68 12.29
N ASN A 166 6.29 -7.69 12.54
CA ASN A 166 5.29 -7.39 11.51
C ASN A 166 5.45 -5.96 10.96
N ILE A 167 5.65 -4.97 11.83
CA ILE A 167 5.87 -3.58 11.41
C ILE A 167 7.17 -3.46 10.58
N LEU A 168 8.24 -4.14 10.98
CA LEU A 168 9.51 -4.14 10.26
C LEU A 168 9.37 -4.78 8.86
N SER A 169 8.49 -5.77 8.69
CA SER A 169 8.22 -6.37 7.38
C SER A 169 7.58 -5.37 6.39
N TYR A 170 6.78 -4.42 6.88
CA TYR A 170 6.15 -3.37 6.06
C TYR A 170 7.12 -2.23 5.66
N ILE A 171 8.32 -2.19 6.25
CA ILE A 171 9.34 -1.16 5.93
C ILE A 171 10.04 -1.46 4.61
N ARG A 172 10.06 -2.72 4.18
CA ARG A 172 10.75 -3.14 2.95
C ARG A 172 10.12 -2.47 1.73
N ASN A 173 10.96 -1.81 0.95
CA ASN A 173 10.54 -1.26 -0.33
C ASN A 173 10.50 -2.37 -1.40
N PRO A 174 9.58 -2.31 -2.35
CA PRO A 174 9.63 -3.16 -3.54
C PRO A 174 10.96 -2.99 -4.28
N VAL A 175 11.44 -4.07 -4.86
CA VAL A 175 12.62 -4.05 -5.73
C VAL A 175 12.14 -4.16 -7.18
N SER A 176 12.74 -3.41 -8.10
CA SER A 176 12.38 -3.48 -9.51
C SER A 176 12.70 -4.87 -10.09
N LEU A 177 11.77 -5.44 -10.84
CA LEU A 177 11.98 -6.68 -11.58
C LEU A 177 12.98 -6.49 -12.73
N GLU A 178 13.19 -5.27 -13.21
CA GLU A 178 14.19 -4.93 -14.23
C GLU A 178 15.59 -4.73 -13.64
N THR A 179 15.78 -4.96 -12.34
CA THR A 179 17.11 -4.88 -11.73
C THR A 179 18.03 -5.91 -12.37
N PRO A 180 19.17 -5.49 -12.98
CA PRO A 180 20.09 -6.42 -13.62
C PRO A 180 20.72 -7.35 -12.58
N VAL A 181 20.84 -8.64 -12.92
CA VAL A 181 21.40 -9.69 -12.08
C VAL A 181 22.56 -10.34 -12.83
N GLY A 182 23.64 -10.67 -12.13
CA GLY A 182 24.85 -11.26 -12.72
C GLY A 182 25.94 -10.23 -13.02
N GLU A 183 27.14 -10.73 -13.35
CA GLU A 183 28.30 -9.89 -13.65
C GLU A 183 28.16 -9.20 -15.02
N ASP A 184 27.48 -9.82 -15.97
CA ASP A 184 27.29 -9.31 -17.32
C ASP A 184 26.07 -8.39 -17.46
N GLY A 185 25.13 -8.42 -16.48
CA GLY A 185 23.94 -7.56 -16.44
C GLY A 185 22.93 -7.80 -17.58
N GLU A 186 23.02 -8.94 -18.26
CA GLU A 186 22.11 -9.30 -19.36
C GLU A 186 20.76 -9.83 -18.86
N ASP A 187 20.75 -10.48 -17.68
CA ASP A 187 19.55 -11.02 -17.05
C ASP A 187 18.91 -10.01 -16.11
N SER A 188 17.58 -10.03 -16.01
CA SER A 188 16.81 -9.24 -15.06
C SER A 188 16.31 -10.08 -13.88
N LEU A 189 16.06 -9.46 -12.73
CA LEU A 189 15.48 -10.16 -11.57
C LEU A 189 14.13 -10.81 -11.91
N GLY A 190 13.37 -10.23 -12.86
CA GLY A 190 12.08 -10.75 -13.31
C GLY A 190 12.19 -12.12 -13.98
N ASP A 191 13.31 -12.41 -14.65
CA ASP A 191 13.53 -13.69 -15.35
C ASP A 191 13.69 -14.87 -14.39
N PHE A 192 14.02 -14.59 -13.12
CA PHE A 192 14.14 -15.60 -12.05
C PHE A 192 12.86 -15.80 -11.23
N VAL A 193 11.80 -15.03 -11.51
CA VAL A 193 10.54 -15.16 -10.78
C VAL A 193 9.68 -16.24 -11.42
N GLU A 194 9.47 -17.33 -10.67
CA GLU A 194 8.63 -18.46 -11.09
C GLU A 194 7.16 -18.04 -11.23
N ASP A 195 6.53 -18.39 -12.36
CA ASP A 195 5.10 -18.30 -12.53
C ASP A 195 4.40 -19.49 -11.83
N ARG A 196 3.75 -19.21 -10.71
CA ARG A 196 3.00 -20.20 -9.93
C ARG A 196 1.53 -20.30 -10.33
N SER A 197 1.07 -19.52 -11.29
CA SER A 197 -0.31 -19.57 -11.76
C SER A 197 -0.52 -20.70 -12.76
N GLU A 198 0.52 -21.10 -13.46
CA GLU A 198 0.50 -22.18 -14.41
C GLU A 198 0.89 -23.51 -13.74
N THR A 199 0.20 -24.58 -14.11
CA THR A 199 0.55 -25.94 -13.68
C THR A 199 1.74 -26.45 -14.46
N THR A 200 2.71 -27.08 -13.77
CA THR A 200 3.84 -27.71 -14.47
C THR A 200 3.35 -28.87 -15.34
N PRO A 201 4.07 -29.22 -16.41
CA PRO A 201 3.73 -30.39 -17.22
C PRO A 201 3.64 -31.68 -16.40
N GLU A 202 4.48 -31.82 -15.36
CA GLU A 202 4.44 -32.94 -14.42
C GLU A 202 3.13 -32.96 -13.62
N ASP A 203 2.72 -31.82 -13.04
CA ASP A 203 1.47 -31.71 -12.28
C ASP A 203 0.25 -31.99 -13.18
N ALA A 204 0.27 -31.49 -14.44
CA ALA A 204 -0.79 -31.73 -15.40
C ALA A 204 -0.88 -33.22 -15.75
N MET A 205 0.28 -33.89 -15.87
CA MET A 205 0.34 -35.32 -16.14
C MET A 205 -0.15 -36.15 -14.96
N ASP A 206 0.22 -35.79 -13.74
CA ASP A 206 -0.26 -36.42 -12.50
C ASP A 206 -1.79 -36.35 -12.37
N VAL A 207 -2.40 -35.22 -12.75
CA VAL A 207 -3.86 -35.06 -12.76
C VAL A 207 -4.50 -35.98 -13.80
N LEU A 208 -3.89 -36.12 -14.98
CA LEU A 208 -4.40 -37.02 -16.02
C LEU A 208 -4.31 -38.48 -15.60
N VAL A 209 -3.17 -38.93 -15.08
CA VAL A 209 -2.96 -40.30 -14.58
C VAL A 209 -3.97 -40.64 -13.48
N ARG A 210 -4.12 -39.76 -12.48
CA ARG A 210 -5.15 -39.96 -11.42
C ARG A 210 -6.56 -40.05 -11.98
N LYS A 211 -6.88 -39.26 -12.99
CA LYS A 211 -8.20 -39.31 -13.64
C LYS A 211 -8.42 -40.65 -14.37
N GLU A 212 -7.41 -41.15 -15.07
CA GLU A 212 -7.43 -42.46 -15.71
C GLU A 212 -7.58 -43.60 -14.69
N GLU A 213 -6.78 -43.60 -13.61
CA GLU A 213 -6.87 -44.58 -12.53
C GLU A 213 -8.27 -44.61 -11.88
N VAL A 214 -8.85 -43.43 -11.59
CA VAL A 214 -10.20 -43.31 -11.05
C VAL A 214 -11.22 -43.88 -12.07
N GLN A 215 -11.04 -43.66 -13.35
CA GLN A 215 -11.93 -44.13 -14.38
C GLN A 215 -11.83 -45.67 -14.53
N GLU A 216 -10.67 -46.26 -14.50
CA GLU A 216 -10.43 -47.70 -14.47
C GLU A 216 -11.09 -48.35 -13.23
N LEU A 217 -10.92 -47.74 -12.05
CA LEU A 217 -11.60 -48.23 -10.83
C LEU A 217 -13.11 -48.17 -10.92
N LEU A 218 -13.68 -47.12 -11.52
CA LEU A 218 -15.12 -47.02 -11.76
C LEU A 218 -15.65 -48.09 -12.74
N GLU A 219 -14.84 -48.57 -13.66
CA GLU A 219 -15.20 -49.62 -14.61
C GLU A 219 -15.29 -51.01 -13.94
N THR A 220 -14.64 -51.20 -12.78
CA THR A 220 -14.75 -52.43 -12.00
C THR A 220 -16.03 -52.53 -11.19
N LEU A 221 -16.80 -51.44 -11.05
CA LEU A 221 -18.03 -51.37 -10.27
C LEU A 221 -19.25 -51.67 -11.12
N ASN A 222 -20.36 -52.10 -10.47
CA ASN A 222 -21.63 -52.28 -11.13
C ASN A 222 -22.20 -50.89 -11.56
N ASP A 223 -23.03 -50.88 -12.63
CA ASP A 223 -23.58 -49.63 -13.20
C ASP A 223 -24.24 -48.73 -12.15
N ARG A 224 -24.97 -49.32 -11.19
CA ARG A 224 -25.61 -48.57 -10.10
C ARG A 224 -24.65 -47.97 -9.11
N GLU A 225 -23.60 -48.71 -8.75
CA GLU A 225 -22.52 -48.25 -7.83
C GLU A 225 -21.73 -47.13 -8.49
N LYS A 226 -21.38 -47.30 -9.76
CA LYS A 226 -20.70 -46.29 -10.59
C LYS A 226 -21.50 -44.99 -10.63
N GLU A 227 -22.83 -45.09 -10.85
CA GLU A 227 -23.68 -43.91 -10.95
C GLU A 227 -23.81 -43.18 -9.59
N VAL A 228 -24.01 -43.94 -8.49
CA VAL A 228 -24.07 -43.35 -7.13
C VAL A 228 -22.77 -42.62 -6.78
N ILE A 229 -21.60 -43.24 -7.02
CA ILE A 229 -20.31 -42.64 -6.74
C ILE A 229 -20.07 -41.43 -7.65
N SER A 230 -20.36 -41.53 -8.95
CA SER A 230 -20.21 -40.43 -9.89
C SER A 230 -21.03 -39.20 -9.49
N LEU A 231 -22.32 -39.41 -9.08
CA LEU A 231 -23.17 -38.33 -8.58
C LEU A 231 -22.66 -37.75 -7.26
N ARG A 232 -22.24 -38.63 -6.33
CA ARG A 232 -21.77 -38.21 -4.98
C ARG A 232 -20.54 -37.33 -5.03
N PHE A 233 -19.56 -37.71 -5.85
CA PHE A 233 -18.28 -37.01 -5.95
C PHE A 233 -18.21 -36.04 -7.14
N GLY A 234 -19.27 -35.93 -7.95
CA GLY A 234 -19.29 -35.04 -9.09
C GLY A 234 -18.39 -35.48 -10.25
N LEU A 235 -18.10 -36.79 -10.37
CA LEU A 235 -17.25 -37.33 -11.42
C LEU A 235 -17.92 -37.24 -12.77
N GLY A 236 -17.47 -36.33 -13.63
CA GLY A 236 -18.10 -36.09 -14.95
C GLY A 236 -19.45 -35.38 -14.86
N LYS A 237 -19.81 -34.74 -13.75
CA LYS A 237 -21.03 -33.97 -13.51
C LYS A 237 -20.71 -32.56 -13.12
N ASP A 238 -21.66 -31.63 -13.28
CA ASP A 238 -21.47 -30.19 -13.00
C ASP A 238 -21.41 -29.87 -11.50
N ARG A 239 -21.95 -30.76 -10.63
CA ARG A 239 -21.95 -30.58 -9.17
C ARG A 239 -21.93 -31.92 -8.43
N THR A 240 -21.65 -31.86 -7.14
CA THR A 240 -21.82 -32.96 -6.20
C THR A 240 -23.25 -33.02 -5.69
N TYR A 241 -23.80 -34.22 -5.50
CA TYR A 241 -25.17 -34.47 -5.04
C TYR A 241 -25.18 -35.00 -3.61
N THR A 242 -26.23 -34.70 -2.87
CA THR A 242 -26.44 -35.27 -1.53
C THR A 242 -26.99 -36.72 -1.66
N LEU A 243 -26.82 -37.54 -0.62
CA LEU A 243 -27.34 -38.92 -0.64
C LEU A 243 -28.86 -38.99 -0.76
N GLU A 244 -29.58 -37.94 -0.34
CA GLU A 244 -31.03 -37.82 -0.49
C GLU A 244 -31.39 -37.55 -1.95
N GLU A 245 -30.79 -36.58 -2.60
CA GLU A 245 -31.00 -36.27 -4.01
C GLU A 245 -30.66 -37.47 -4.92
N ILE A 246 -29.59 -38.21 -4.58
CA ILE A 246 -29.20 -39.43 -5.30
C ILE A 246 -30.26 -40.52 -5.09
N GLY A 247 -30.76 -40.70 -3.87
CA GLY A 247 -31.82 -41.64 -3.53
C GLY A 247 -33.11 -41.37 -4.31
N GLU A 248 -33.53 -40.11 -4.37
CA GLU A 248 -34.70 -39.68 -5.15
C GLU A 248 -34.54 -39.92 -6.65
N SER A 249 -33.35 -39.61 -7.20
CA SER A 249 -33.07 -39.76 -8.64
C SER A 249 -33.00 -41.21 -9.10
N LEU A 250 -32.49 -42.11 -8.26
CA LEU A 250 -32.29 -43.54 -8.57
C LEU A 250 -33.38 -44.45 -7.99
N GLY A 251 -34.36 -43.91 -7.25
CA GLY A 251 -35.43 -44.66 -6.63
C GLY A 251 -34.97 -45.65 -5.53
N ILE A 252 -33.92 -45.26 -4.77
CA ILE A 252 -33.34 -46.06 -3.67
C ILE A 252 -33.32 -45.27 -2.37
N THR A 253 -33.25 -45.94 -1.23
CA THR A 253 -33.23 -45.25 0.05
C THR A 253 -31.86 -44.65 0.32
N ARG A 254 -31.81 -43.59 1.14
CA ARG A 254 -30.56 -42.92 1.56
C ARG A 254 -29.58 -43.92 2.21
N GLU A 255 -30.08 -44.84 3.02
CA GLU A 255 -29.27 -45.87 3.68
C GLU A 255 -28.62 -46.79 2.65
N ARG A 256 -29.32 -47.09 1.56
CA ARG A 256 -28.78 -47.90 0.45
C ARG A 256 -27.65 -47.16 -0.29
N CYS A 257 -27.82 -45.85 -0.51
CA CYS A 257 -26.73 -45.01 -1.07
C CYS A 257 -25.53 -45.00 -0.16
N LEU A 258 -25.72 -44.90 1.16
CA LEU A 258 -24.64 -44.90 2.16
C LEU A 258 -23.84 -46.21 2.11
N LEU A 259 -24.47 -47.37 1.91
CA LEU A 259 -23.77 -48.65 1.79
C LEU A 259 -22.88 -48.75 0.57
N TYR A 260 -23.16 -48.01 -0.51
CA TYR A 260 -22.28 -47.92 -1.69
C TYR A 260 -21.10 -46.95 -1.52
N THR A 261 -21.20 -46.00 -0.61
CA THR A 261 -20.20 -44.95 -0.40
C THR A 261 -19.39 -45.12 0.90
N SER A 262 -19.78 -46.07 1.76
CA SER A 262 -19.10 -46.37 3.02
C SER A 262 -18.12 -47.54 2.88
N PRO A 263 -16.97 -47.54 3.56
CA PRO A 263 -16.10 -48.69 3.59
C PRO A 263 -16.84 -49.90 4.18
N SER A 264 -16.54 -51.09 3.69
CA SER A 264 -17.14 -52.34 4.15
C SER A 264 -17.01 -52.52 5.65
N PRO A 265 -18.04 -53.04 6.38
CA PRO A 265 -17.92 -53.33 7.81
C PRO A 265 -16.83 -54.35 8.15
N ARG A 266 -16.18 -54.94 7.13
CA ARG A 266 -15.03 -55.86 7.35
C ARG A 266 -13.67 -55.11 7.40
N ASP A 267 -13.65 -53.81 7.08
CA ASP A 267 -12.44 -53.00 7.11
C ASP A 267 -12.36 -52.10 8.34
N LEU A 268 -13.31 -52.23 9.28
CA LEU A 268 -13.34 -51.71 10.63
C LEU A 268 -13.13 -52.87 11.61
#